data_54a0be86a0d7e8f3afa8f4b99773b051
#
_entry.id   54a0be86a0d7e8f3afa8f4b99773b051
#
_cell.length_a   1.000
_cell.length_b   1.000
_cell.length_c   1.000
_cell.angle_alpha   90.00
_cell.angle_beta   90.00
_cell.angle_gamma   90.00
#
_symmetry.space_group_name_H-M   'P 1'
#
loop_
_entity.id
_entity.type
_entity.pdbx_description
1 polymer ?
#
loop_
_entity_poly.entity_id
_entity_poly.type
_entity_poly.pdbx_seq_one_letter_code
_entity_poly.pdbx_strand_id
1 'polypeptide(L)'
;MSGFVIFLLVALALVIYVIAIYNKLVSLRNRFKNAFAQIEVQLKRRYDLIPNLVETAKGYMAHERETLDAVVTARNDAAAVLKAIEGGNLGGADISKLASAENALQGALGKLNVTMEAYPDLKASENMQQLSEELTTTENRIAFARQGYNDAVMVYNTYRQSFTPVFFAA
;
A
#
# COMPACT_ATOMS: atom_id res chain seq x y z
N MET A 1 -19.85 3.90 55.33
CA MET A 1 -20.12 2.86 54.29
C MET A 1 -20.39 3.47 52.92
N SER A 2 -21.13 4.57 52.79
CA SER A 2 -21.44 5.20 51.47
C SER A 2 -20.20 5.71 50.71
N GLY A 3 -19.21 6.32 51.36
CA GLY A 3 -18.02 6.85 50.69
C GLY A 3 -17.13 5.77 50.07
N PHE A 4 -16.99 4.62 50.73
CA PHE A 4 -16.24 3.47 50.22
C PHE A 4 -16.91 2.84 48.99
N VAL A 5 -18.23 2.74 48.98
CA VAL A 5 -19.00 2.24 47.84
C VAL A 5 -18.86 3.19 46.64
N ILE A 6 -18.94 4.49 46.87
CA ILE A 6 -18.73 5.49 45.80
C ILE A 6 -17.31 5.38 45.22
N PHE A 7 -16.30 5.24 46.08
CA PHE A 7 -14.92 5.06 45.64
C PHE A 7 -14.77 3.81 44.77
N LEU A 8 -15.35 2.66 45.14
CA LEU A 8 -15.31 1.43 44.33
C LEU A 8 -16.01 1.60 42.98
N LEU A 9 -17.15 2.28 42.94
CA LEU A 9 -17.87 2.54 41.72
C LEU A 9 -17.06 3.43 40.75
N VAL A 10 -16.42 4.48 41.28
CA VAL A 10 -15.54 5.35 40.48
C VAL A 10 -14.31 4.59 39.98
N ALA A 11 -13.68 3.76 40.80
CA ALA A 11 -12.55 2.93 40.41
C ALA A 11 -12.95 1.95 39.31
N LEU A 12 -14.10 1.28 39.45
CA LEU A 12 -14.62 0.37 38.39
C LEU A 12 -14.91 1.10 37.07
N ALA A 13 -15.53 2.28 37.15
CA ALA A 13 -15.81 3.10 35.96
C ALA A 13 -14.51 3.51 35.23
N LEU A 14 -13.46 3.88 35.96
CA LEU A 14 -12.15 4.19 35.39
C LEU A 14 -11.52 2.98 34.70
N VAL A 15 -11.59 1.81 35.31
CA VAL A 15 -11.07 0.56 34.67
C VAL A 15 -11.80 0.26 33.37
N ILE A 16 -13.13 0.33 33.37
CA ILE A 16 -13.94 0.11 32.16
C ILE A 16 -13.57 1.14 31.08
N TYR A 17 -13.37 2.39 31.47
CA TYR A 17 -13.00 3.46 30.56
C TYR A 17 -11.62 3.22 29.90
N VAL A 18 -10.62 2.81 30.68
CA VAL A 18 -9.28 2.48 30.18
C VAL A 18 -9.35 1.30 29.19
N ILE A 19 -10.11 0.25 29.54
CA ILE A 19 -10.32 -0.90 28.66
C ILE A 19 -10.97 -0.48 27.35
N ALA A 20 -11.95 0.41 27.38
CA ALA A 20 -12.63 0.93 26.19
C ALA A 20 -11.66 1.70 25.27
N ILE A 21 -10.80 2.56 25.85
CA ILE A 21 -9.75 3.28 25.10
C ILE A 21 -8.80 2.30 24.43
N TYR A 22 -8.29 1.33 25.18
CA TYR A 22 -7.37 0.33 24.66
C TYR A 22 -7.98 -0.46 23.51
N ASN A 23 -9.20 -0.98 23.69
CA ASN A 23 -9.91 -1.71 22.66
C ASN A 23 -10.14 -0.88 21.39
N LYS A 24 -10.43 0.42 21.56
CA LYS A 24 -10.59 1.33 20.42
C LYS A 24 -9.28 1.55 19.68
N LEU A 25 -8.16 1.73 20.38
CA LEU A 25 -6.82 1.84 19.78
C LEU A 25 -6.46 0.58 18.98
N VAL A 26 -6.67 -0.61 19.55
CA VAL A 26 -6.44 -1.88 18.89
C VAL A 26 -7.32 -2.02 17.63
N SER A 27 -8.59 -1.69 17.73
CA SER A 27 -9.53 -1.72 16.59
C SER A 27 -9.08 -0.81 15.45
N LEU A 28 -8.70 0.43 15.74
CA LEU A 28 -8.23 1.39 14.75
C LEU A 28 -6.89 0.98 14.15
N ARG A 29 -5.98 0.40 14.95
CA ARG A 29 -4.72 -0.17 14.47
C ARG A 29 -4.96 -1.30 13.47
N ASN A 30 -5.87 -2.21 13.78
CA ASN A 30 -6.21 -3.31 12.88
C ASN A 30 -6.87 -2.79 11.59
N ARG A 31 -7.65 -1.71 11.68
CA ARG A 31 -8.28 -1.10 10.51
C ARG A 31 -7.25 -0.60 9.49
N PHE A 32 -6.21 0.15 9.90
CA PHE A 32 -5.21 0.61 8.95
C PHE A 32 -4.31 -0.54 8.45
N LYS A 33 -4.04 -1.56 9.27
CA LYS A 33 -3.34 -2.78 8.81
C LYS A 33 -4.13 -3.49 7.71
N ASN A 34 -5.43 -3.65 7.88
CA ASN A 34 -6.30 -4.25 6.86
C ASN A 34 -6.37 -3.38 5.59
N ALA A 35 -6.40 -2.05 5.74
CA ALA A 35 -6.35 -1.14 4.60
C ALA A 35 -5.01 -1.27 3.84
N PHE A 36 -3.89 -1.47 4.52
CA PHE A 36 -2.59 -1.73 3.89
C PHE A 36 -2.59 -3.06 3.13
N ALA A 37 -3.18 -4.11 3.69
CA ALA A 37 -3.29 -5.41 3.02
C ALA A 37 -4.02 -5.30 1.65
N GLN A 38 -4.97 -4.37 1.50
CA GLN A 38 -5.61 -4.11 0.20
C GLN A 38 -4.62 -3.49 -0.80
N ILE A 39 -3.71 -2.63 -0.33
CA ILE A 39 -2.62 -2.10 -1.17
C ILE A 39 -1.71 -3.25 -1.62
N GLU A 40 -1.27 -4.12 -0.70
CA GLU A 40 -0.41 -5.26 -0.99
C GLU A 40 -0.98 -6.16 -2.09
N VAL A 41 -2.27 -6.48 -2.02
CA VAL A 41 -2.95 -7.31 -3.03
C VAL A 41 -2.87 -6.66 -4.41
N GLN A 42 -3.10 -5.36 -4.52
CA GLN A 42 -3.07 -4.67 -5.81
C GLN A 42 -1.64 -4.48 -6.34
N LEU A 43 -0.66 -4.24 -5.45
CA LEU A 43 0.75 -4.17 -5.82
C LEU A 43 1.24 -5.51 -6.35
N LYS A 44 0.93 -6.62 -5.68
CA LYS A 44 1.26 -7.97 -6.16
C LYS A 44 0.67 -8.22 -7.55
N ARG A 45 -0.61 -7.89 -7.76
CA ARG A 45 -1.25 -8.02 -9.08
C ARG A 45 -0.49 -7.23 -10.14
N ARG A 46 -0.09 -5.98 -9.86
CA ARG A 46 0.73 -5.19 -10.79
C ARG A 46 2.06 -5.86 -11.10
N TYR A 47 2.76 -6.39 -10.08
CA TYR A 47 4.03 -7.08 -10.28
C TYR A 47 3.90 -8.36 -11.10
N ASP A 48 2.75 -9.03 -11.03
CA ASP A 48 2.48 -10.25 -11.81
C ASP A 48 2.14 -9.93 -13.27
N LEU A 49 1.59 -8.76 -13.57
CA LEU A 49 1.28 -8.32 -14.94
C LEU A 49 2.52 -7.87 -15.72
N ILE A 50 3.50 -7.25 -15.05
CA ILE A 50 4.67 -6.65 -15.67
C ILE A 50 5.53 -7.65 -16.47
N PRO A 51 5.83 -8.88 -16.03
CA PRO A 51 6.56 -9.85 -16.83
C PRO A 51 5.88 -10.14 -18.17
N ASN A 52 4.56 -10.30 -18.19
CA ASN A 52 3.80 -10.53 -19.41
C ASN A 52 3.84 -9.33 -20.36
N LEU A 53 3.77 -8.11 -19.80
CA LEU A 53 3.94 -6.87 -20.57
C LEU A 53 5.31 -6.81 -21.25
N VAL A 54 6.38 -7.10 -20.49
CA VAL A 54 7.77 -7.09 -20.98
C VAL A 54 7.97 -8.16 -22.05
N GLU A 55 7.48 -9.38 -21.84
CA GLU A 55 7.59 -10.46 -22.84
C GLU A 55 6.83 -10.13 -24.13
N THR A 56 5.64 -9.56 -24.04
CA THR A 56 4.88 -9.11 -25.22
C THR A 56 5.63 -7.99 -25.95
N ALA A 57 6.20 -7.02 -25.21
CA ALA A 57 6.96 -5.92 -25.80
C ALA A 57 8.26 -6.38 -26.48
N LYS A 58 8.97 -7.36 -25.93
CA LYS A 58 10.23 -7.89 -26.50
C LYS A 58 10.09 -8.35 -27.96
N GLY A 59 8.95 -8.91 -28.33
CA GLY A 59 8.68 -9.38 -29.71
C GLY A 59 8.69 -8.25 -30.75
N TYR A 60 8.42 -7.01 -30.32
CA TYR A 60 8.31 -5.83 -31.20
C TYR A 60 9.44 -4.82 -30.99
N MET A 61 10.04 -4.81 -29.80
CA MET A 61 10.99 -3.79 -29.33
C MET A 61 12.37 -4.41 -29.05
N ALA A 62 12.88 -5.25 -29.94
CA ALA A 62 14.13 -6.00 -29.73
C ALA A 62 15.37 -5.11 -29.49
N HIS A 63 15.35 -3.87 -29.93
CA HIS A 63 16.44 -2.89 -29.74
C HIS A 63 16.33 -2.06 -28.46
N GLU A 64 15.21 -2.15 -27.73
CA GLU A 64 14.91 -1.36 -26.51
C GLU A 64 15.19 -2.13 -25.22
N ARG A 65 16.25 -2.96 -25.24
CA ARG A 65 16.57 -3.85 -24.10
C ARG A 65 16.76 -3.07 -22.80
N GLU A 66 17.45 -1.93 -22.84
CA GLU A 66 17.70 -1.11 -21.65
C GLU A 66 16.40 -0.63 -20.99
N THR A 67 15.42 -0.21 -21.79
CA THR A 67 14.11 0.22 -21.29
C THR A 67 13.32 -0.94 -20.67
N LEU A 68 13.35 -2.11 -21.30
CA LEU A 68 12.68 -3.31 -20.80
C LEU A 68 13.35 -3.83 -19.52
N ASP A 69 14.69 -3.89 -19.49
CA ASP A 69 15.45 -4.33 -18.31
C ASP A 69 15.28 -3.39 -17.12
N ALA A 70 15.16 -2.07 -17.37
CA ALA A 70 14.86 -1.09 -16.33
C ALA A 70 13.51 -1.34 -15.66
N VAL A 71 12.47 -1.72 -16.42
CA VAL A 71 11.16 -2.08 -15.87
C VAL A 71 11.24 -3.35 -15.03
N VAL A 72 11.94 -4.38 -15.50
CA VAL A 72 12.12 -5.64 -14.77
C VAL A 72 12.86 -5.39 -13.45
N THR A 73 13.94 -4.61 -13.48
CA THR A 73 14.74 -4.28 -12.31
C THR A 73 13.90 -3.51 -11.29
N ALA A 74 13.24 -2.43 -11.69
CA ALA A 74 12.40 -1.64 -10.80
C ALA A 74 11.24 -2.45 -10.20
N ARG A 75 10.64 -3.35 -10.98
CA ARG A 75 9.61 -4.29 -10.48
C ARG A 75 10.18 -5.24 -9.42
N ASN A 76 11.36 -5.80 -9.66
CA ASN A 76 11.97 -6.73 -8.70
C ASN A 76 12.34 -6.03 -7.40
N ASP A 77 12.86 -4.81 -7.46
CA ASP A 77 13.19 -3.99 -6.30
C ASP A 77 11.93 -3.66 -5.50
N ALA A 78 10.86 -3.23 -6.15
CA ALA A 78 9.59 -2.92 -5.50
C ALA A 78 8.98 -4.17 -4.84
N ALA A 79 9.02 -5.33 -5.51
CA ALA A 79 8.54 -6.59 -4.97
C ALA A 79 9.37 -7.06 -3.76
N ALA A 80 10.69 -6.87 -3.78
CA ALA A 80 11.58 -7.20 -2.66
C ALA A 80 11.29 -6.33 -1.43
N VAL A 81 11.07 -5.02 -1.63
CA VAL A 81 10.71 -4.10 -0.54
C VAL A 81 9.35 -4.47 0.04
N LEU A 82 8.34 -4.76 -0.80
CA LEU A 82 7.01 -5.18 -0.33
C LEU A 82 7.12 -6.44 0.51
N LYS A 83 7.85 -7.46 0.03
CA LYS A 83 8.06 -8.73 0.75
C LYS A 83 8.75 -8.54 2.10
N ALA A 84 9.67 -7.58 2.21
CA ALA A 84 10.35 -7.28 3.47
C ALA A 84 9.42 -6.64 4.52
N ILE A 85 8.33 -6.00 4.09
CA ILE A 85 7.32 -5.38 4.97
C ILE A 85 6.24 -6.39 5.39
N GLU A 86 6.03 -7.46 4.61
CA GLU A 86 5.04 -8.51 4.89
C GLU A 86 5.27 -9.14 6.28
N GLY A 87 4.25 -9.09 7.12
CA GLY A 87 4.30 -9.65 8.47
C GLY A 87 5.04 -8.81 9.52
N GLY A 88 5.60 -7.65 9.15
CA GLY A 88 6.31 -6.73 10.02
C GLY A 88 5.44 -5.61 10.59
N ASN A 89 6.06 -4.75 11.40
CA ASN A 89 5.47 -3.48 11.80
C ASN A 89 5.50 -2.53 10.60
N LEU A 90 4.33 -1.95 10.26
CA LEU A 90 4.23 -0.90 9.24
C LEU A 90 4.84 0.40 9.79
N GLY A 91 6.16 0.45 9.84
CA GLY A 91 6.91 1.64 10.24
C GLY A 91 6.90 2.70 9.14
N GLY A 92 6.94 3.99 9.51
CA GLY A 92 6.99 5.08 8.53
C GLY A 92 8.18 4.98 7.57
N ALA A 93 9.34 4.48 8.04
CA ALA A 93 10.52 4.27 7.23
C ALA A 93 10.32 3.19 6.14
N ASP A 94 9.60 2.11 6.47
CA ASP A 94 9.36 1.01 5.54
C ASP A 94 8.33 1.41 4.47
N ILE A 95 7.27 2.12 4.88
CA ILE A 95 6.30 2.71 3.95
C ILE A 95 6.97 3.72 3.01
N SER A 96 7.92 4.53 3.52
CA SER A 96 8.68 5.48 2.69
C SER A 96 9.57 4.76 1.66
N LYS A 97 10.24 3.67 2.06
CA LYS A 97 11.03 2.84 1.13
C LYS A 97 10.15 2.23 0.04
N LEU A 98 9.00 1.69 0.42
CA LEU A 98 8.04 1.15 -0.54
C LEU A 98 7.57 2.24 -1.52
N ALA A 99 7.21 3.41 -1.02
CA ALA A 99 6.79 4.53 -1.86
C ALA A 99 7.88 4.95 -2.86
N SER A 100 9.15 4.97 -2.42
CA SER A 100 10.30 5.27 -3.29
C SER A 100 10.49 4.23 -4.39
N ALA A 101 10.44 2.93 -4.05
CA ALA A 101 10.55 1.84 -5.01
C ALA A 101 9.38 1.84 -6.03
N GLU A 102 8.18 2.11 -5.55
CA GLU A 102 6.98 2.25 -6.37
C GLU A 102 7.07 3.43 -7.36
N ASN A 103 7.62 4.57 -6.93
CA ASN A 103 7.86 5.72 -7.80
C ASN A 103 8.90 5.40 -8.88
N ALA A 104 9.95 4.66 -8.54
CA ALA A 104 10.94 4.21 -9.52
C ALA A 104 10.32 3.27 -10.57
N LEU A 105 9.49 2.32 -10.15
CA LEU A 105 8.75 1.45 -11.06
C LEU A 105 7.79 2.24 -11.96
N GLN A 106 7.06 3.19 -11.41
CA GLN A 106 6.16 4.04 -12.19
C GLN A 106 6.92 4.88 -13.22
N GLY A 107 8.10 5.38 -12.87
CA GLY A 107 9.00 6.08 -13.79
C GLY A 107 9.47 5.19 -14.95
N ALA A 108 9.86 3.95 -14.64
CA ALA A 108 10.28 2.96 -15.66
C ALA A 108 9.12 2.57 -16.60
N LEU A 109 7.92 2.34 -16.06
CA LEU A 109 6.72 2.06 -16.86
C LEU A 109 6.32 3.27 -17.71
N GLY A 110 6.44 4.49 -17.19
CA GLY A 110 6.21 5.72 -17.94
C GLY A 110 7.17 5.86 -19.13
N LYS A 111 8.47 5.57 -18.93
CA LYS A 111 9.46 5.55 -20.03
C LYS A 111 9.13 4.49 -21.05
N LEU A 112 8.76 3.29 -20.63
CA LEU A 112 8.32 2.22 -21.54
C LEU A 112 7.12 2.66 -22.38
N ASN A 113 6.09 3.26 -21.77
CA ASN A 113 4.92 3.74 -22.51
C ASN A 113 5.29 4.78 -23.58
N VAL A 114 6.18 5.73 -23.26
CA VAL A 114 6.67 6.71 -24.24
C VAL A 114 7.43 6.02 -25.38
N THR A 115 8.29 5.03 -25.06
CA THR A 115 9.02 4.28 -26.09
C THR A 115 8.07 3.48 -26.98
N MET A 116 7.01 2.89 -26.42
CA MET A 116 6.00 2.14 -27.18
C MET A 116 5.25 2.99 -28.22
N GLU A 117 5.24 4.33 -28.07
CA GLU A 117 4.64 5.21 -29.09
C GLU A 117 5.31 5.07 -30.48
N ALA A 118 6.60 4.70 -30.52
CA ALA A 118 7.32 4.47 -31.76
C ALA A 118 7.02 3.10 -32.41
N TYR A 119 6.21 2.26 -31.76
CA TYR A 119 5.92 0.88 -32.20
C TYR A 119 4.40 0.67 -32.38
N PRO A 120 3.77 1.18 -33.46
CA PRO A 120 2.32 1.12 -33.65
C PRO A 120 1.77 -0.30 -33.71
N ASP A 121 2.52 -1.26 -34.25
CA ASP A 121 2.10 -2.66 -34.32
C ASP A 121 2.00 -3.31 -32.92
N LEU A 122 2.90 -2.94 -32.01
CA LEU A 122 2.83 -3.36 -30.61
C LEU A 122 1.58 -2.79 -29.93
N LYS A 123 1.31 -1.51 -30.13
CA LYS A 123 0.10 -0.85 -29.56
C LYS A 123 -1.19 -1.42 -30.14
N ALA A 124 -1.19 -1.87 -31.39
CA ALA A 124 -2.33 -2.50 -32.03
C ALA A 124 -2.53 -3.98 -31.61
N SER A 125 -1.54 -4.59 -30.98
CA SER A 125 -1.62 -5.96 -30.48
C SER A 125 -2.68 -6.10 -29.41
N GLU A 126 -3.61 -7.04 -29.57
CA GLU A 126 -4.70 -7.31 -28.62
C GLU A 126 -4.17 -7.63 -27.22
N ASN A 127 -3.11 -8.45 -27.14
CA ASN A 127 -2.48 -8.80 -25.87
C ASN A 127 -1.92 -7.57 -25.15
N MET A 128 -1.29 -6.63 -25.89
CA MET A 128 -0.74 -5.41 -25.29
C MET A 128 -1.85 -4.48 -24.82
N GLN A 129 -2.93 -4.35 -25.57
CA GLN A 129 -4.08 -3.54 -25.19
C GLN A 129 -4.72 -4.07 -23.90
N GLN A 130 -4.96 -5.39 -23.83
CA GLN A 130 -5.50 -6.04 -22.63
C GLN A 130 -4.59 -5.84 -21.41
N LEU A 131 -3.28 -6.07 -21.54
CA LEU A 131 -2.33 -5.87 -20.44
C LEU A 131 -2.26 -4.41 -19.98
N SER A 132 -2.30 -3.47 -20.91
CA SER A 132 -2.31 -2.03 -20.60
C SER A 132 -3.59 -1.61 -19.86
N GLU A 133 -4.74 -2.16 -20.26
CA GLU A 133 -6.03 -1.93 -19.57
C GLU A 133 -6.04 -2.52 -18.16
N GLU A 134 -5.51 -3.75 -18.00
CA GLU A 134 -5.39 -4.39 -16.69
C GLU A 134 -4.43 -3.63 -15.77
N LEU A 135 -3.31 -3.14 -16.29
CA LEU A 135 -2.38 -2.30 -15.52
C LEU A 135 -3.03 -1.00 -15.09
N THR A 136 -3.71 -0.30 -16.02
CA THR A 136 -4.42 0.94 -15.71
C THR A 136 -5.50 0.72 -14.64
N THR A 137 -6.27 -0.35 -14.77
CA THR A 137 -7.28 -0.74 -13.77
C THR A 137 -6.63 -1.01 -12.40
N THR A 138 -5.49 -1.70 -12.39
CA THR A 138 -4.76 -2.00 -11.15
C THR A 138 -4.18 -0.74 -10.53
N GLU A 139 -3.66 0.21 -11.31
CA GLU A 139 -3.20 1.52 -10.82
C GLU A 139 -4.32 2.33 -10.16
N ASN A 140 -5.50 2.36 -10.77
CA ASN A 140 -6.67 3.03 -10.18
C ASN A 140 -7.06 2.38 -8.84
N ARG A 141 -7.00 1.04 -8.75
CA ARG A 141 -7.27 0.32 -7.50
C ARG A 141 -6.22 0.59 -6.42
N ILE A 142 -4.94 0.69 -6.80
CA ILE A 142 -3.85 1.07 -5.89
C ILE A 142 -4.09 2.48 -5.36
N ALA A 143 -4.43 3.45 -6.21
CA ALA A 143 -4.71 4.82 -5.80
C ALA A 143 -5.88 4.88 -4.80
N PHE A 144 -6.97 4.16 -5.07
CA PHE A 144 -8.11 4.07 -4.16
C PHE A 144 -7.76 3.40 -2.83
N ALA A 145 -7.00 2.28 -2.86
CA ALA A 145 -6.58 1.60 -1.65
C ALA A 145 -5.63 2.46 -0.80
N ARG A 146 -4.74 3.24 -1.42
CA ARG A 146 -3.86 4.22 -0.74
C ARG A 146 -4.67 5.29 -0.03
N GLN A 147 -5.74 5.81 -0.65
CA GLN A 147 -6.62 6.77 0.00
C GLN A 147 -7.27 6.16 1.25
N GLY A 148 -7.85 4.95 1.14
CA GLY A 148 -8.44 4.26 2.28
C GLY A 148 -7.45 3.97 3.42
N TYR A 149 -6.20 3.66 3.09
CA TYR A 149 -5.12 3.50 4.08
C TYR A 149 -4.81 4.83 4.78
N ASN A 150 -4.63 5.92 4.02
CA ASN A 150 -4.34 7.24 4.58
C ASN A 150 -5.47 7.70 5.53
N ASP A 151 -6.73 7.49 5.13
CA ASP A 151 -7.89 7.83 5.97
C ASP A 151 -7.89 7.01 7.28
N ALA A 152 -7.59 5.71 7.19
CA ALA A 152 -7.52 4.84 8.36
C ALA A 152 -6.37 5.23 9.32
N VAL A 153 -5.19 5.59 8.78
CA VAL A 153 -4.05 6.09 9.54
C VAL A 153 -4.37 7.43 10.20
N MET A 154 -5.02 8.33 9.47
CA MET A 154 -5.44 9.63 10.02
C MET A 154 -6.39 9.44 11.20
N VAL A 155 -7.40 8.60 11.07
CA VAL A 155 -8.35 8.30 12.17
C VAL A 155 -7.65 7.70 13.39
N TYR A 156 -6.71 6.77 13.17
CA TYR A 156 -5.91 6.18 14.25
C TYR A 156 -5.07 7.25 14.96
N ASN A 157 -4.34 8.07 14.20
CA ASN A 157 -3.48 9.10 14.76
C ASN A 157 -4.27 10.18 15.49
N THR A 158 -5.40 10.62 14.96
CA THR A 158 -6.29 11.59 15.61
C THR A 158 -6.78 11.05 16.94
N TYR A 159 -7.23 9.80 16.98
CA TYR A 159 -7.68 9.18 18.22
C TYR A 159 -6.53 9.00 19.22
N ARG A 160 -5.36 8.52 18.77
CA ARG A 160 -4.16 8.36 19.60
C ARG A 160 -3.71 9.67 20.24
N GLN A 161 -3.80 10.79 19.53
CA GLN A 161 -3.39 12.12 20.00
C GLN A 161 -4.46 12.84 20.80
N SER A 162 -5.67 12.29 20.94
CA SER A 162 -6.71 12.85 21.79
C SER A 162 -6.32 12.82 23.26
N PHE A 163 -6.87 13.75 24.06
CA PHE A 163 -6.42 14.01 25.43
C PHE A 163 -6.30 12.76 26.32
N THR A 164 -7.30 11.88 26.31
CA THR A 164 -7.28 10.70 27.17
C THR A 164 -6.48 9.53 26.59
N PRO A 165 -6.66 9.12 25.32
CA PRO A 165 -5.87 8.06 24.72
C PRO A 165 -4.37 8.31 24.66
N VAL A 166 -3.90 9.54 24.62
CA VAL A 166 -2.47 9.87 24.56
C VAL A 166 -1.66 9.28 25.71
N PHE A 167 -2.26 9.13 26.90
CA PHE A 167 -1.61 8.52 28.06
C PHE A 167 -1.48 6.99 27.98
N PHE A 168 -2.22 6.34 27.08
CA PHE A 168 -2.28 4.88 26.94
C PHE A 168 -1.73 4.39 25.59
N ALA A 169 -1.31 5.29 24.72
CA ALA A 169 -0.91 5.01 23.35
C ALA A 169 0.63 4.90 23.16
N ALA A 170 1.31 4.34 24.16
CA ALA A 170 2.75 4.12 24.13
C ALA A 170 3.16 3.08 23.08
#